data_2faea4d77b092e2ac485de7423c04161
#
_entry.id   2faea4d77b092e2ac485de7423c04161
#
_cell.length_a   1.000
_cell.length_b   1.000
_cell.length_c   1.000
_cell.angle_alpha   90.00
_cell.angle_beta   90.00
_cell.angle_gamma   90.00
#
_symmetry.space_group_name_H-M   'P 1'
#
loop_
_entity.id
_entity.type
_entity.pdbx_description
1 polymer ?
#
loop_
_entity_poly.entity_id
_entity_poly.type
_entity_poly.pdbx_seq_one_letter_code
_entity_poly.pdbx_strand_id
1 'polypeptide(L)'
;EERQGTVFLVIAALGFLTIGARAGFVLLLAAALVLFGGYRALSLSMERDARMRSYFGVYTVRDGPGYRELDHGSTVHGIQLRGSVARERTPTTYYAVGSGVGQAMQAAPALYGPSARIGVVGLGTGTLSCYARPGQRWRFYEIDPAVVRIARDTGQFTYLSRCLPNPEIRLGDARVALAQDRSNSLDLLALDAFSSDSVPMHLMTR
;
A
#
# COMPACT_ATOMS: atom_id res chain seq x y z
N GLU A 1 19.36 15.17 -11.56
CA GLU A 1 19.72 14.12 -12.54
C GLU A 1 21.19 14.24 -13.00
N GLU A 2 21.65 15.42 -13.36
CA GLU A 2 23.03 15.66 -13.87
C GLU A 2 24.12 15.25 -12.87
N ARG A 3 23.93 15.53 -11.57
CA ARG A 3 24.87 15.12 -10.51
C ARG A 3 24.95 13.60 -10.33
N GLN A 4 23.85 12.88 -10.49
CA GLN A 4 23.85 11.42 -10.37
C GLN A 4 24.58 10.75 -11.52
N GLY A 5 24.42 11.26 -12.74
CA GLY A 5 25.12 10.80 -13.92
C GLY A 5 26.65 10.95 -13.79
N THR A 6 27.09 12.12 -13.28
CA THR A 6 28.52 12.39 -13.06
C THR A 6 29.14 11.45 -12.02
N VAL A 7 28.44 11.23 -10.90
CA VAL A 7 28.89 10.31 -9.83
C VAL A 7 28.98 8.87 -10.37
N PHE A 8 28.00 8.45 -11.18
CA PHE A 8 28.01 7.13 -11.80
C PHE A 8 29.22 6.93 -12.72
N LEU A 9 29.53 7.91 -13.57
CA LEU A 9 30.68 7.87 -14.49
C LEU A 9 32.02 7.82 -13.74
N VAL A 10 32.14 8.58 -12.64
CA VAL A 10 33.37 8.56 -11.81
C VAL A 10 33.56 7.17 -11.17
N ILE A 11 32.50 6.58 -10.63
CA ILE A 11 32.58 5.25 -10.01
C ILE A 11 32.87 4.17 -11.05
N ALA A 12 32.29 4.27 -12.24
CA ALA A 12 32.59 3.35 -13.36
C ALA A 12 34.04 3.45 -13.79
N ALA A 13 34.58 4.66 -13.93
CA ALA A 13 35.99 4.90 -14.29
C ALA A 13 36.96 4.35 -13.21
N LEU A 14 36.67 4.62 -11.93
CA LEU A 14 37.44 4.08 -10.81
C LEU A 14 37.37 2.54 -10.76
N GLY A 15 36.18 1.97 -11.05
CA GLY A 15 35.98 0.52 -11.16
C GLY A 15 36.86 -0.10 -12.24
N PHE A 16 36.90 0.55 -13.39
CA PHE A 16 37.77 0.09 -14.49
C PHE A 16 39.26 0.12 -14.15
N LEU A 17 39.70 1.17 -13.45
CA LEU A 17 41.10 1.33 -13.01
C LEU A 17 41.49 0.31 -11.93
N THR A 18 40.52 -0.21 -11.17
CA THR A 18 40.81 -1.15 -10.06
C THR A 18 40.59 -2.62 -10.41
N ILE A 19 40.25 -2.96 -11.67
CA ILE A 19 40.01 -4.36 -12.10
C ILE A 19 41.19 -5.28 -11.78
N GLY A 20 42.45 -4.79 -11.89
CA GLY A 20 43.67 -5.54 -11.54
C GLY A 20 43.93 -5.68 -10.04
N ALA A 21 43.31 -4.86 -9.20
CA ALA A 21 43.51 -4.80 -7.75
C ALA A 21 42.26 -5.31 -7.02
N ARG A 22 42.14 -6.61 -6.79
CA ARG A 22 40.92 -7.26 -6.22
C ARG A 22 40.38 -6.55 -4.98
N ALA A 23 41.24 -6.15 -4.04
CA ALA A 23 40.81 -5.46 -2.83
C ALA A 23 40.24 -4.07 -3.14
N GLY A 24 40.87 -3.31 -4.04
CA GLY A 24 40.38 -1.99 -4.47
C GLY A 24 39.02 -2.07 -5.16
N PHE A 25 38.86 -3.04 -6.05
CA PHE A 25 37.58 -3.27 -6.73
C PHE A 25 36.44 -3.63 -5.75
N VAL A 26 36.69 -4.53 -4.80
CA VAL A 26 35.70 -4.91 -3.78
C VAL A 26 35.31 -3.72 -2.90
N LEU A 27 36.29 -2.92 -2.47
CA LEU A 27 36.05 -1.73 -1.67
C LEU A 27 35.22 -0.68 -2.44
N LEU A 28 35.52 -0.46 -3.71
CA LEU A 28 34.79 0.47 -4.56
C LEU A 28 33.35 -0.02 -4.78
N LEU A 29 33.15 -1.31 -5.05
CA LEU A 29 31.83 -1.90 -5.20
C LEU A 29 31.01 -1.79 -3.92
N ALA A 30 31.62 -2.07 -2.76
CA ALA A 30 30.96 -1.91 -1.46
C ALA A 30 30.57 -0.44 -1.20
N ALA A 31 31.48 0.50 -1.48
CA ALA A 31 31.19 1.93 -1.37
C ALA A 31 30.05 2.36 -2.31
N ALA A 32 30.05 1.89 -3.55
CA ALA A 32 28.98 2.14 -4.51
C ALA A 32 27.63 1.60 -4.01
N LEU A 33 27.59 0.36 -3.53
CA LEU A 33 26.37 -0.22 -2.95
C LEU A 33 25.84 0.61 -1.79
N VAL A 34 26.71 1.09 -0.91
CA VAL A 34 26.31 1.94 0.22
C VAL A 34 25.77 3.29 -0.27
N LEU A 35 26.48 3.96 -1.19
CA LEU A 35 26.14 5.28 -1.71
C LEU A 35 24.84 5.27 -2.54
N PHE A 36 24.59 4.20 -3.30
CA PHE A 36 23.38 4.07 -4.13
C PHE A 36 22.20 3.41 -3.41
N GLY A 37 22.15 3.48 -2.09
CA GLY A 37 20.98 3.11 -1.29
C GLY A 37 20.99 1.69 -0.73
N GLY A 38 22.08 0.93 -0.92
CA GLY A 38 22.23 -0.41 -0.35
C GLY A 38 22.14 -0.41 1.18
N TYR A 39 22.73 0.60 1.83
CA TYR A 39 22.60 0.78 3.28
C TYR A 39 21.14 0.96 3.69
N ARG A 40 20.39 1.83 2.99
CA ARG A 40 18.97 2.06 3.27
C ARG A 40 18.12 0.81 3.02
N ALA A 41 18.42 0.07 1.95
CA ALA A 41 17.74 -1.20 1.65
C ALA A 41 18.01 -2.25 2.75
N LEU A 42 19.25 -2.30 3.25
CA LEU A 42 19.63 -3.20 4.33
C LEU A 42 18.96 -2.80 5.66
N SER A 43 18.98 -1.52 6.03
CA SER A 43 18.34 -1.03 7.26
C SER A 43 16.84 -1.32 7.28
N LEU A 44 16.12 -1.08 6.17
CA LEU A 44 14.71 -1.43 6.04
C LEU A 44 14.45 -2.94 6.16
N SER A 45 15.41 -3.78 5.73
CA SER A 45 15.28 -5.24 5.87
C SER A 45 15.55 -5.73 7.29
N MET A 46 16.26 -4.95 8.11
CA MET A 46 16.55 -5.25 9.51
C MET A 46 15.50 -4.66 10.48
N GLU A 47 14.75 -3.66 10.04
CA GLU A 47 13.69 -3.05 10.81
C GLU A 47 12.45 -3.97 10.83
N ARG A 48 11.90 -4.18 12.04
CA ARG A 48 10.75 -5.07 12.22
C ARG A 48 9.55 -4.58 11.42
N ASP A 49 8.98 -5.46 10.60
CA ASP A 49 7.79 -5.24 9.78
C ASP A 49 7.93 -4.11 8.74
N ALA A 50 9.10 -3.45 8.59
CA ALA A 50 9.30 -2.42 7.57
C ALA A 50 9.31 -2.99 6.14
N ARG A 51 9.66 -4.27 6.00
CA ARG A 51 9.60 -4.98 4.72
C ARG A 51 9.00 -6.36 4.89
N MET A 52 7.94 -6.63 4.15
CA MET A 52 7.29 -7.95 4.13
C MET A 52 7.27 -8.49 2.70
N ARG A 53 7.49 -9.80 2.59
CA ARG A 53 7.38 -10.52 1.33
C ARG A 53 6.23 -11.50 1.40
N SER A 54 5.44 -11.55 0.34
CA SER A 54 4.40 -12.55 0.13
C SER A 54 4.55 -13.20 -1.25
N TYR A 55 3.61 -14.07 -1.60
CA TYR A 55 3.48 -14.60 -2.96
C TYR A 55 3.20 -13.48 -3.98
N PHE A 56 2.50 -12.43 -3.58
CA PHE A 56 2.06 -11.34 -4.44
C PHE A 56 3.11 -10.23 -4.62
N GLY A 57 4.18 -10.24 -3.83
CA GLY A 57 5.27 -9.29 -4.00
C GLY A 57 5.96 -8.88 -2.71
N VAL A 58 6.63 -7.73 -2.77
CA VAL A 58 7.37 -7.14 -1.65
C VAL A 58 6.72 -5.83 -1.25
N TYR A 59 6.26 -5.79 -0.01
CA TYR A 59 5.72 -4.58 0.61
C TYR A 59 6.80 -3.90 1.43
N THR A 60 6.88 -2.60 1.34
CA THR A 60 7.79 -1.78 2.14
C THR A 60 7.00 -0.65 2.80
N VAL A 61 7.12 -0.54 4.10
CA VAL A 61 6.56 0.58 4.86
C VAL A 61 7.68 1.57 5.15
N ARG A 62 7.45 2.83 4.81
CA ARG A 62 8.42 3.90 5.00
C ARG A 62 7.82 5.04 5.79
N ASP A 63 8.61 5.59 6.70
CA ASP A 63 8.28 6.83 7.39
C ASP A 63 8.88 8.03 6.65
N GLY A 64 8.02 9.01 6.37
CA GLY A 64 8.39 10.33 5.89
C GLY A 64 8.09 11.42 6.93
N PRO A 65 8.45 12.68 6.65
CA PRO A 65 8.16 13.81 7.53
C PRO A 65 6.65 14.02 7.70
N GLY A 66 6.07 13.51 8.79
CA GLY A 66 4.65 13.66 9.10
C GLY A 66 3.70 12.74 8.34
N TYR A 67 4.20 11.67 7.73
CA TYR A 67 3.40 10.64 7.08
C TYR A 67 4.09 9.27 7.12
N ARG A 68 3.33 8.24 6.80
CA ARG A 68 3.81 6.88 6.55
C ARG A 68 3.21 6.39 5.24
N GLU A 69 4.01 5.71 4.43
CA GLU A 69 3.59 5.17 3.15
C GLU A 69 3.77 3.65 3.07
N LEU A 70 2.92 3.01 2.31
CA LEU A 70 3.02 1.60 1.92
C LEU A 70 3.35 1.53 0.44
N ASP A 71 4.48 0.92 0.13
CA ASP A 71 4.86 0.59 -1.25
C ASP A 71 4.69 -0.91 -1.52
N HIS A 72 4.29 -1.23 -2.71
CA HIS A 72 4.34 -2.56 -3.29
C HIS A 72 5.25 -2.51 -4.53
N GLY A 73 6.46 -3.06 -4.40
CA GLY A 73 7.49 -2.84 -5.40
C GLY A 73 7.88 -1.36 -5.50
N SER A 74 7.57 -0.73 -6.63
CA SER A 74 7.80 0.70 -6.91
C SER A 74 6.54 1.56 -6.80
N THR A 75 5.37 0.95 -6.58
CA THR A 75 4.07 1.65 -6.58
C THR A 75 3.62 1.95 -5.15
N VAL A 76 3.23 3.21 -4.90
CA VAL A 76 2.65 3.63 -3.61
C VAL A 76 1.21 3.13 -3.52
N HIS A 77 0.91 2.31 -2.53
CA HIS A 77 -0.42 1.74 -2.27
C HIS A 77 -1.19 2.44 -1.15
N GLY A 78 -0.64 3.45 -0.56
CA GLY A 78 -1.33 4.29 0.40
C GLY A 78 -0.39 5.09 1.28
N ILE A 79 -0.87 6.23 1.72
CA ILE A 79 -0.17 7.15 2.61
C ILE A 79 -1.08 7.48 3.78
N GLN A 80 -0.57 7.42 4.99
CA GLN A 80 -1.26 7.90 6.18
C GLN A 80 -0.52 9.08 6.79
N LEU A 81 -1.22 10.20 6.98
CA LEU A 81 -0.69 11.34 7.71
C LEU A 81 -0.53 10.99 9.19
N ARG A 82 0.46 11.59 9.85
CA ARG A 82 0.79 11.37 11.25
C ARG A 82 0.77 12.68 12.04
N GLY A 83 0.76 12.58 13.37
CA GLY A 83 0.90 13.71 14.28
C GLY A 83 -0.37 14.09 15.04
N SER A 84 -1.57 13.75 14.54
CA SER A 84 -2.80 13.88 15.31
C SER A 84 -3.86 12.90 14.83
N VAL A 85 -4.84 12.57 15.69
CA VAL A 85 -5.94 11.66 15.34
C VAL A 85 -6.71 12.14 14.10
N ALA A 86 -6.94 13.45 13.98
CA ALA A 86 -7.62 14.02 12.82
C ALA A 86 -6.84 13.78 11.53
N ARG A 87 -5.54 14.03 11.54
CA ARG A 87 -4.67 13.77 10.39
C ARG A 87 -4.61 12.29 10.03
N GLU A 88 -4.46 11.41 11.02
CA GLU A 88 -4.38 9.96 10.81
C GLU A 88 -5.66 9.36 10.24
N ARG A 89 -6.81 10.03 10.43
CA ARG A 89 -8.11 9.64 9.86
C ARG A 89 -8.40 10.28 8.49
N THR A 90 -7.54 11.16 8.01
CA THR A 90 -7.75 11.84 6.73
C THR A 90 -7.42 10.91 5.57
N PRO A 91 -8.37 10.57 4.69
CA PRO A 91 -8.09 9.84 3.47
C PRO A 91 -7.18 10.65 2.56
N THR A 92 -6.16 10.00 2.02
CA THR A 92 -5.10 10.64 1.21
C THR A 92 -5.00 10.01 -0.17
N THR A 93 -4.10 10.52 -1.00
CA THR A 93 -3.80 10.00 -2.34
C THR A 93 -5.06 9.91 -3.21
N TYR A 94 -5.22 8.83 -3.95
CA TYR A 94 -6.38 8.57 -4.81
C TYR A 94 -7.65 8.20 -4.02
N TYR A 95 -7.59 8.11 -2.68
CA TYR A 95 -8.76 7.97 -1.80
C TYR A 95 -9.23 9.30 -1.20
N ALA A 96 -8.57 10.42 -1.52
CA ALA A 96 -8.94 11.73 -0.97
C ALA A 96 -10.40 12.08 -1.26
N VAL A 97 -10.97 12.94 -0.42
CA VAL A 97 -12.38 13.36 -0.49
C VAL A 97 -12.83 13.83 -1.88
N GLY A 98 -11.94 14.48 -2.63
CA GLY A 98 -12.19 14.95 -4.00
C GLY A 98 -12.02 13.88 -5.09
N SER A 99 -11.55 12.67 -4.77
CA SER A 99 -11.40 11.59 -5.74
C SER A 99 -12.74 10.95 -6.10
N GLY A 100 -12.80 10.24 -7.21
CA GLY A 100 -14.02 9.53 -7.62
C GLY A 100 -14.52 8.55 -6.56
N VAL A 101 -13.65 7.74 -5.99
CA VAL A 101 -14.03 6.80 -4.92
C VAL A 101 -14.41 7.56 -3.63
N GLY A 102 -13.71 8.64 -3.29
CA GLY A 102 -14.05 9.47 -2.13
C GLY A 102 -15.45 10.09 -2.25
N GLN A 103 -15.80 10.61 -3.43
CA GLN A 103 -17.12 11.15 -3.72
C GLN A 103 -18.21 10.06 -3.66
N ALA A 104 -17.94 8.88 -4.26
CA ALA A 104 -18.88 7.75 -4.20
C ALA A 104 -19.15 7.31 -2.75
N MET A 105 -18.12 7.21 -1.92
CA MET A 105 -18.27 6.85 -0.50
C MET A 105 -19.04 7.90 0.29
N GLN A 106 -18.86 9.18 0.01
CA GLN A 106 -19.61 10.26 0.64
C GLN A 106 -21.09 10.26 0.22
N ALA A 107 -21.37 9.94 -1.05
CA ALA A 107 -22.73 9.88 -1.58
C ALA A 107 -23.49 8.63 -1.12
N ALA A 108 -22.81 7.57 -0.72
CA ALA A 108 -23.41 6.28 -0.38
C ALA A 108 -24.57 6.37 0.64
N PRO A 109 -24.50 7.16 1.73
CA PRO A 109 -25.63 7.27 2.66
C PRO A 109 -26.89 7.91 2.05
N ALA A 110 -26.71 8.86 1.13
CA ALA A 110 -27.83 9.51 0.44
C ALA A 110 -28.44 8.61 -0.64
N LEU A 111 -27.64 7.80 -1.30
CA LEU A 111 -28.08 6.90 -2.37
C LEU A 111 -28.69 5.59 -1.85
N TYR A 112 -28.12 5.04 -0.78
CA TYR A 112 -28.44 3.69 -0.31
C TYR A 112 -28.93 3.65 1.15
N GLY A 113 -29.04 4.81 1.78
CA GLY A 113 -29.51 4.93 3.16
C GLY A 113 -28.41 4.70 4.22
N PRO A 114 -28.78 4.87 5.51
CA PRO A 114 -27.82 4.82 6.61
C PRO A 114 -27.27 3.42 6.89
N SER A 115 -27.92 2.37 6.40
CA SER A 115 -27.51 0.96 6.57
C SER A 115 -26.85 0.38 5.33
N ALA A 116 -26.36 1.22 4.43
CA ALA A 116 -25.71 0.80 3.18
C ALA A 116 -24.65 -0.29 3.41
N ARG A 117 -24.64 -1.26 2.51
CA ARG A 117 -23.71 -2.40 2.51
C ARG A 117 -22.63 -2.14 1.47
N ILE A 118 -21.43 -1.93 1.94
CA ILE A 118 -20.29 -1.48 1.13
C ILE A 118 -19.26 -2.61 1.04
N GLY A 119 -18.94 -3.01 -0.17
CA GLY A 119 -17.84 -3.90 -0.49
C GLY A 119 -16.65 -3.13 -1.04
N VAL A 120 -15.45 -3.56 -0.68
CA VAL A 120 -14.20 -3.03 -1.21
C VAL A 120 -13.31 -4.19 -1.60
N VAL A 121 -12.90 -4.24 -2.85
CA VAL A 121 -11.91 -5.21 -3.36
C VAL A 121 -10.53 -4.55 -3.30
N GLY A 122 -9.66 -5.13 -2.48
CA GLY A 122 -8.41 -4.52 -2.04
C GLY A 122 -8.54 -3.82 -0.69
N LEU A 123 -7.57 -3.99 0.17
CA LEU A 123 -7.53 -3.37 1.49
C LEU A 123 -6.52 -2.22 1.56
N GLY A 124 -5.35 -2.41 0.93
CA GLY A 124 -4.24 -1.46 1.02
C GLY A 124 -3.90 -1.13 2.48
N THR A 125 -3.79 0.14 2.81
CA THR A 125 -3.58 0.60 4.18
C THR A 125 -4.86 0.69 5.02
N GLY A 126 -6.02 0.39 4.42
CA GLY A 126 -7.33 0.52 5.06
C GLY A 126 -7.96 1.91 4.97
N THR A 127 -7.47 2.78 4.10
CA THR A 127 -7.85 4.20 4.00
C THR A 127 -9.36 4.40 3.82
N LEU A 128 -10.01 3.59 2.96
CA LEU A 128 -11.45 3.70 2.69
C LEU A 128 -12.31 3.48 3.92
N SER A 129 -11.81 2.79 4.95
CA SER A 129 -12.54 2.62 6.21
C SER A 129 -12.93 3.94 6.88
N CYS A 130 -12.20 5.03 6.60
CA CYS A 130 -12.49 6.34 7.19
C CYS A 130 -13.70 7.07 6.57
N TYR A 131 -14.29 6.49 5.54
CA TYR A 131 -15.60 6.93 5.05
C TYR A 131 -16.78 6.23 5.76
N ALA A 132 -16.51 5.22 6.57
CA ALA A 132 -17.57 4.47 7.25
C ALA A 132 -18.42 5.35 8.16
N ARG A 133 -19.73 5.13 8.10
CA ARG A 133 -20.72 5.81 8.92
C ARG A 133 -21.41 4.80 9.85
N PRO A 134 -21.88 5.22 11.00
CA PRO A 134 -22.67 4.36 11.89
C PRO A 134 -23.86 3.73 11.16
N GLY A 135 -24.08 2.45 11.38
CA GLY A 135 -25.15 1.69 10.74
C GLY A 135 -24.79 0.98 9.44
N GLN A 136 -23.73 1.43 8.75
CA GLN A 136 -23.25 0.78 7.53
C GLN A 136 -22.58 -0.55 7.84
N ARG A 137 -22.59 -1.46 6.84
CA ARG A 137 -21.87 -2.72 6.88
C ARG A 137 -20.77 -2.68 5.83
N TRP A 138 -19.54 -2.90 6.26
CA TRP A 138 -18.36 -2.87 5.40
C TRP A 138 -17.72 -4.24 5.32
N ARG A 139 -17.36 -4.65 4.12
CA ARG A 139 -16.63 -5.88 3.82
C ARG A 139 -15.49 -5.58 2.87
N PHE A 140 -14.30 -6.01 3.26
CA PHE A 140 -13.11 -5.96 2.42
C PHE A 140 -12.81 -7.35 1.88
N TYR A 141 -12.39 -7.42 0.63
CA TYR A 141 -11.88 -8.62 -0.01
C TYR A 141 -10.41 -8.39 -0.30
N GLU A 142 -9.53 -9.13 0.35
CA GLU A 142 -8.09 -8.96 0.22
C GLU A 142 -7.44 -10.32 -0.09
N ILE A 143 -6.62 -10.34 -1.14
CA ILE A 143 -5.99 -11.58 -1.59
C ILE A 143 -4.74 -11.91 -0.77
N ASP A 144 -4.04 -10.89 -0.27
CA ASP A 144 -2.75 -11.04 0.39
C ASP A 144 -2.86 -10.91 1.91
N PRO A 145 -2.58 -12.00 2.67
CA PRO A 145 -2.56 -11.93 4.12
C PRO A 145 -1.50 -10.97 4.67
N ALA A 146 -0.44 -10.66 3.91
CA ALA A 146 0.56 -9.69 4.32
C ALA A 146 -0.03 -8.28 4.37
N VAL A 147 -0.88 -7.90 3.41
CA VAL A 147 -1.60 -6.61 3.40
C VAL A 147 -2.52 -6.50 4.61
N VAL A 148 -3.29 -7.57 4.90
CA VAL A 148 -4.15 -7.59 6.10
C VAL A 148 -3.33 -7.39 7.38
N ARG A 149 -2.19 -8.07 7.49
CA ARG A 149 -1.29 -7.92 8.63
C ARG A 149 -0.76 -6.49 8.75
N ILE A 150 -0.31 -5.88 7.64
CA ILE A 150 0.20 -4.51 7.60
C ILE A 150 -0.88 -3.52 8.05
N ALA A 151 -2.10 -3.62 7.50
CA ALA A 151 -3.17 -2.68 7.75
C ALA A 151 -3.79 -2.80 9.16
N ARG A 152 -3.75 -4.00 9.77
CA ARG A 152 -4.47 -4.31 11.01
C ARG A 152 -3.58 -4.64 12.19
N ASP A 153 -2.56 -5.50 11.99
CA ASP A 153 -1.93 -6.21 13.11
C ASP A 153 -0.59 -5.59 13.53
N THR A 154 0.13 -4.93 12.63
CA THR A 154 1.45 -4.34 12.93
C THR A 154 1.38 -3.03 13.71
N GLY A 155 0.23 -2.35 13.71
CA GLY A 155 0.08 -1.01 14.25
C GLY A 155 0.78 0.09 13.43
N GLN A 156 1.34 -0.25 12.27
CA GLN A 156 1.97 0.72 11.39
C GLN A 156 0.95 1.69 10.79
N PHE A 157 -0.18 1.16 10.34
CA PHE A 157 -1.32 1.96 9.90
C PHE A 157 -2.44 1.87 10.91
N THR A 158 -3.16 2.97 11.11
CA THR A 158 -4.21 3.08 12.12
C THR A 158 -5.60 3.38 11.54
N TYR A 159 -5.75 3.36 10.22
CA TYR A 159 -7.02 3.63 9.56
C TYR A 159 -8.13 2.69 10.04
N LEU A 160 -7.91 1.37 10.02
CA LEU A 160 -8.90 0.42 10.49
C LEU A 160 -9.24 0.64 11.96
N SER A 161 -8.24 0.67 12.84
CA SER A 161 -8.45 0.79 14.28
C SER A 161 -9.14 2.10 14.70
N ARG A 162 -8.93 3.19 13.94
CA ARG A 162 -9.49 4.51 14.26
C ARG A 162 -10.82 4.81 13.57
N CYS A 163 -11.08 4.22 12.41
CA CYS A 163 -12.24 4.57 11.60
C CYS A 163 -13.29 3.47 11.57
N LEU A 164 -12.88 2.21 11.50
CA LEU A 164 -13.75 1.05 11.42
C LEU A 164 -13.11 -0.15 12.11
N PRO A 165 -13.12 -0.20 13.44
CA PRO A 165 -12.56 -1.32 14.18
C PRO A 165 -13.23 -2.64 13.79
N ASN A 166 -12.42 -3.67 13.53
CA ASN A 166 -12.90 -5.03 13.22
C ASN A 166 -13.88 -5.14 12.04
N PRO A 167 -13.56 -4.58 10.85
CA PRO A 167 -14.38 -4.81 9.67
C PRO A 167 -14.36 -6.29 9.28
N GLU A 168 -15.38 -6.72 8.54
CA GLU A 168 -15.32 -8.03 7.89
C GLU A 168 -14.25 -8.00 6.80
N ILE A 169 -13.23 -8.86 6.92
CA ILE A 169 -12.19 -9.03 5.89
C ILE A 169 -12.25 -10.47 5.40
N ARG A 170 -12.55 -10.65 4.11
CA ARG A 170 -12.49 -11.94 3.44
C ARG A 170 -11.16 -12.08 2.72
N LEU A 171 -10.35 -13.01 3.21
CA LEU A 171 -9.08 -13.33 2.59
C LEU A 171 -9.29 -14.27 1.41
N GLY A 172 -8.70 -13.93 0.26
CA GLY A 172 -8.72 -14.72 -0.95
C GLY A 172 -9.07 -13.91 -2.20
N ASP A 173 -9.19 -14.60 -3.34
CA ASP A 173 -9.59 -13.99 -4.60
C ASP A 173 -10.99 -13.39 -4.50
N ALA A 174 -11.08 -12.08 -4.77
CA ALA A 174 -12.32 -11.32 -4.64
C ALA A 174 -13.41 -11.81 -5.60
N ARG A 175 -13.06 -12.24 -6.83
CA ARG A 175 -14.03 -12.78 -7.78
C ARG A 175 -14.69 -14.05 -7.26
N VAL A 176 -13.88 -14.94 -6.71
CA VAL A 176 -14.37 -16.20 -6.12
C VAL A 176 -15.22 -15.91 -4.89
N ALA A 177 -14.78 -15.00 -4.03
CA ALA A 177 -15.51 -14.63 -2.82
C ALA A 177 -16.85 -13.95 -3.14
N LEU A 178 -16.86 -13.02 -4.09
CA LEU A 178 -18.09 -12.34 -4.55
C LEU A 178 -19.08 -13.28 -5.21
N ALA A 179 -18.60 -14.28 -5.96
CA ALA A 179 -19.48 -15.30 -6.58
C ALA A 179 -20.19 -16.19 -5.54
N GLN A 180 -19.64 -16.30 -4.32
CA GLN A 180 -20.24 -17.03 -3.20
C GLN A 180 -21.20 -16.16 -2.36
N ASP A 181 -21.15 -14.84 -2.55
CA ASP A 181 -22.06 -13.94 -1.87
C ASP A 181 -23.47 -14.04 -2.44
N ARG A 182 -24.46 -13.75 -1.60
CA ARG A 182 -25.86 -13.69 -2.05
C ARG A 182 -26.01 -12.57 -3.07
N SER A 183 -26.80 -12.78 -4.11
CA SER A 183 -27.17 -11.73 -5.04
C SER A 183 -27.73 -10.52 -4.29
N ASN A 184 -27.40 -9.31 -4.73
CA ASN A 184 -27.82 -8.06 -4.11
C ASN A 184 -27.39 -7.93 -2.64
N SER A 185 -26.25 -8.52 -2.23
CA SER A 185 -25.74 -8.42 -0.86
C SER A 185 -24.98 -7.11 -0.60
N LEU A 186 -24.62 -6.38 -1.64
CA LEU A 186 -23.90 -5.11 -1.60
C LEU A 186 -24.71 -4.02 -2.33
N ASP A 187 -24.67 -2.80 -1.81
CA ASP A 187 -25.26 -1.62 -2.42
C ASP A 187 -24.23 -0.82 -3.20
N LEU A 188 -22.97 -0.83 -2.75
CA LEU A 188 -21.83 -0.22 -3.42
C LEU A 188 -20.64 -1.19 -3.38
N LEU A 189 -19.98 -1.36 -4.51
CA LEU A 189 -18.73 -2.11 -4.61
C LEU A 189 -17.64 -1.23 -5.22
N ALA A 190 -16.57 -0.99 -4.47
CA ALA A 190 -15.36 -0.34 -4.96
C ALA A 190 -14.35 -1.42 -5.39
N LEU A 191 -13.88 -1.34 -6.62
CA LEU A 191 -12.80 -2.19 -7.13
C LEU A 191 -11.48 -1.42 -7.05
N ASP A 192 -10.69 -1.73 -6.06
CA ASP A 192 -9.42 -1.05 -5.72
C ASP A 192 -8.25 -2.06 -5.66
N ALA A 193 -8.36 -3.13 -6.40
CA ALA A 193 -7.28 -4.10 -6.55
C ALA A 193 -6.49 -3.81 -7.82
N PHE A 194 -5.21 -3.49 -7.64
CA PHE A 194 -4.29 -3.24 -8.73
C PHE A 194 -3.19 -4.28 -8.76
N SER A 195 -2.91 -4.83 -9.94
CA SER A 195 -1.72 -5.60 -10.25
C SER A 195 -0.84 -4.73 -11.14
N SER A 196 0.27 -4.22 -10.59
CA SER A 196 1.02 -3.12 -11.20
C SER A 196 0.11 -1.88 -11.33
N ASP A 197 -0.04 -1.29 -12.50
CA ASP A 197 -0.80 -0.06 -12.73
C ASP A 197 -2.21 -0.30 -13.31
N SER A 198 -2.72 -1.54 -13.27
CA SER A 198 -4.04 -1.89 -13.84
C SER A 198 -4.86 -2.81 -12.96
N VAL A 199 -6.19 -2.66 -13.05
CA VAL A 199 -7.11 -3.61 -12.43
C VAL A 199 -6.99 -4.95 -13.13
N PRO A 200 -6.83 -6.07 -12.42
CA PRO A 200 -6.75 -7.39 -13.02
C PRO A 200 -8.00 -7.70 -13.86
N MET A 201 -7.80 -8.06 -15.13
CA MET A 201 -8.89 -8.28 -16.09
C MET A 201 -9.94 -9.29 -15.61
N HIS A 202 -9.53 -10.30 -14.83
CA HIS A 202 -10.47 -11.29 -14.30
C HIS A 202 -11.47 -10.71 -13.30
N LEU A 203 -11.18 -9.57 -12.67
CA LEU A 203 -12.14 -8.88 -11.80
C LEU A 203 -13.19 -8.09 -12.58
N MET A 204 -12.93 -7.78 -13.85
CA MET A 204 -13.78 -6.98 -14.74
C MET A 204 -14.66 -7.84 -15.65
N THR A 205 -14.49 -9.17 -15.67
CA THR A 205 -15.21 -10.10 -16.54
C THR A 205 -16.23 -10.93 -15.78
N ARG A 206 -17.27 -11.42 -16.50
CA ARG A 206 -18.26 -12.35 -15.95
C ARG A 206 -17.69 -13.75 -15.77
#